data_8e32a5eec02fe512d333eafab4cfc404
#
_entry.id   8e32a5eec02fe512d333eafab4cfc404
#
_cell.length_a   1.000
_cell.length_b   1.000
_cell.length_c   1.000
_cell.angle_alpha   90.00
_cell.angle_beta   90.00
_cell.angle_gamma   90.00
#
_symmetry.space_group_name_H-M   'P 1'
#
loop_
_entity.id
_entity.type
_entity.pdbx_description
1 polymer ?
#
loop_
_entity_poly.entity_id
_entity_poly.type
_entity_poly.pdbx_seq_one_letter_code
_entity_poly.pdbx_strand_id
1 'polypeptide(L)'
;MAGEPQNTPDFVAVDVESKGGVDRVTFRFRKREGAPDVPPFHIVRFVDELTTDPQGAPANVEGEAFVQIIFQAFGVDLSGEEPVEIYTGPKEFRPRFPTVLEVEELGDFEATISWGIGLSSRACFVVDATPTRITLEFPSAV
;
A
#
# COMPACT_ATOMS: atom_id res chain seq x y z
N MET A 1 -0.50 12.79 18.25
CA MET A 1 -1.26 11.54 18.24
C MET A 1 -1.40 11.04 16.81
N ALA A 2 -1.03 9.79 16.58
CA ALA A 2 -1.21 9.21 15.25
C ALA A 2 -2.69 9.20 14.87
N GLY A 3 -2.99 9.51 13.63
CA GLY A 3 -4.35 9.51 13.14
C GLY A 3 -5.13 10.79 13.34
N GLU A 4 -4.49 11.87 13.73
CA GLU A 4 -5.18 13.15 13.74
C GLU A 4 -5.52 13.55 12.31
N PRO A 5 -6.79 13.96 12.02
CA PRO A 5 -7.22 14.21 10.64
C PRO A 5 -6.34 15.18 9.86
N GLN A 6 -5.86 16.26 10.51
CA GLN A 6 -5.05 17.25 9.81
C GLN A 6 -3.67 16.74 9.41
N ASN A 7 -3.22 15.61 10.02
CA ASN A 7 -1.91 15.04 9.73
C ASN A 7 -1.99 13.84 8.79
N THR A 8 -3.19 13.40 8.48
CA THR A 8 -3.41 12.21 7.64
C THR A 8 -3.52 12.64 6.19
N PRO A 9 -2.66 12.13 5.30
CA PRO A 9 -2.71 12.51 3.88
C PRO A 9 -3.84 11.80 3.15
N ASP A 10 -4.09 12.23 1.93
CA ASP A 10 -4.96 11.53 1.01
C ASP A 10 -4.15 10.49 0.24
N PHE A 11 -4.71 9.30 0.09
CA PHE A 11 -4.10 8.24 -0.71
C PHE A 11 -4.63 8.38 -2.14
N VAL A 12 -3.72 8.61 -3.10
CA VAL A 12 -4.14 9.02 -4.45
C VAL A 12 -3.75 8.08 -5.57
N ALA A 13 -2.68 7.29 -5.42
CA ALA A 13 -2.24 6.44 -6.52
C ALA A 13 -1.36 5.29 -6.06
N VAL A 14 -1.32 4.23 -6.88
CA VAL A 14 -0.37 3.12 -6.74
C VAL A 14 0.30 2.94 -8.09
N ASP A 15 1.62 2.87 -8.08
CA ASP A 15 2.41 2.57 -9.27
C ASP A 15 3.16 1.27 -9.07
N VAL A 16 3.17 0.41 -10.08
CA VAL A 16 3.96 -0.82 -10.07
C VAL A 16 4.84 -0.81 -11.31
N GLU A 17 6.14 -1.08 -11.12
CA GLU A 17 7.07 -1.12 -12.25
C GLU A 17 8.20 -2.11 -12.01
N SER A 18 8.81 -2.58 -13.08
CA SER A 18 9.99 -3.43 -13.02
C SER A 18 11.02 -2.85 -13.98
N LYS A 19 12.18 -2.51 -13.46
CA LYS A 19 13.24 -1.86 -14.25
C LYS A 19 14.60 -2.14 -13.63
N GLY A 20 15.55 -2.53 -14.47
CA GLY A 20 16.93 -2.71 -14.00
C GLY A 20 17.10 -3.78 -12.95
N GLY A 21 16.30 -4.85 -13.00
CA GLY A 21 16.38 -5.93 -12.02
C GLY A 21 15.74 -5.61 -10.68
N VAL A 22 14.93 -4.56 -10.62
CA VAL A 22 14.23 -4.17 -9.39
C VAL A 22 12.75 -3.99 -9.69
N ASP A 23 11.90 -4.62 -8.90
CA ASP A 23 10.46 -4.41 -8.95
C ASP A 23 10.09 -3.39 -7.88
N ARG A 24 9.30 -2.39 -8.23
CA ARG A 24 8.88 -1.34 -7.31
C ARG A 24 7.38 -1.26 -7.20
N VAL A 25 6.92 -1.09 -5.97
CA VAL A 25 5.53 -0.77 -5.67
C VAL A 25 5.54 0.55 -4.90
N THR A 26 4.87 1.55 -5.45
CA THR A 26 4.85 2.88 -4.85
C THR A 26 3.42 3.28 -4.53
N PHE A 27 3.19 3.64 -3.27
CA PHE A 27 1.92 4.18 -2.80
C PHE A 27 2.10 5.69 -2.67
N ARG A 28 1.25 6.47 -3.38
CA ARG A 28 1.40 7.93 -3.44
C ARG A 28 0.32 8.62 -2.62
N PHE A 29 0.73 9.70 -1.98
CA PHE A 29 -0.13 10.48 -1.10
C PHE A 29 -0.11 11.94 -1.49
N ARG A 30 -1.23 12.61 -1.23
CA ARG A 30 -1.30 14.07 -1.31
C ARG A 30 -1.34 14.59 0.12
N LYS A 31 -0.30 15.34 0.49
CA LYS A 31 -0.20 15.93 1.81
C LYS A 31 -1.27 17.02 1.94
N ARG A 32 -1.98 17.03 3.07
CA ARG A 32 -2.97 18.08 3.32
C ARG A 32 -2.28 19.36 3.74
N GLU A 33 -2.88 20.50 3.37
CA GLU A 33 -2.35 21.82 3.71
C GLU A 33 -2.18 21.95 5.22
N GLY A 34 -1.02 22.47 5.62
CA GLY A 34 -0.70 22.65 7.03
C GLY A 34 -0.22 21.41 7.75
N ALA A 35 -0.20 20.25 7.08
CA ALA A 35 0.27 19.02 7.70
C ALA A 35 1.79 19.04 7.84
N PRO A 36 2.33 18.36 8.86
CA PRO A 36 3.78 18.26 9.02
C PRO A 36 4.42 17.49 7.87
N ASP A 37 5.69 17.77 7.61
CA ASP A 37 6.44 17.21 6.51
C ASP A 37 7.07 15.87 6.91
N VAL A 38 6.22 14.90 7.26
CA VAL A 38 6.63 13.57 7.69
C VAL A 38 5.83 12.51 6.91
N PRO A 39 6.40 11.32 6.72
CA PRO A 39 5.65 10.23 6.09
C PRO A 39 4.42 9.84 6.92
N PRO A 40 3.37 9.30 6.29
CA PRO A 40 2.26 8.76 7.07
C PRO A 40 2.72 7.56 7.89
N PHE A 41 2.01 7.30 8.98
CA PHE A 41 2.26 6.09 9.76
C PHE A 41 2.12 4.87 8.86
N HIS A 42 3.08 3.93 8.95
CA HIS A 42 3.03 2.72 8.13
C HIS A 42 3.77 1.58 8.81
N ILE A 43 3.33 0.37 8.49
CA ILE A 43 3.97 -0.88 8.91
C ILE A 43 4.10 -1.74 7.67
N VAL A 44 5.30 -2.30 7.43
CA VAL A 44 5.56 -3.21 6.32
C VAL A 44 6.20 -4.46 6.89
N ARG A 45 5.63 -5.62 6.58
CA ARG A 45 6.14 -6.89 7.13
C ARG A 45 5.80 -8.08 6.26
N PHE A 46 6.59 -9.13 6.36
CA PHE A 46 6.21 -10.43 5.84
C PHE A 46 5.10 -11.02 6.69
N VAL A 47 4.16 -11.69 6.04
CA VAL A 47 3.08 -12.42 6.71
C VAL A 47 2.95 -13.79 6.06
N ASP A 48 2.43 -14.77 6.81
CA ASP A 48 2.23 -16.12 6.27
C ASP A 48 1.01 -16.17 5.35
N GLU A 49 0.04 -15.31 5.61
CA GLU A 49 -1.22 -15.28 4.86
C GLU A 49 -1.74 -13.85 4.80
N LEU A 50 -2.28 -13.47 3.65
CA LEU A 50 -2.96 -12.18 3.49
C LEU A 50 -4.44 -12.36 3.74
N THR A 51 -5.03 -11.46 4.52
CA THR A 51 -6.45 -11.47 4.85
C THR A 51 -7.06 -10.11 4.57
N THR A 52 -8.35 -10.10 4.25
CA THR A 52 -9.08 -8.86 4.02
C THR A 52 -9.53 -8.26 5.35
N ASP A 53 -9.56 -6.93 5.43
CA ASP A 53 -10.02 -6.19 6.60
C ASP A 53 -11.41 -5.60 6.32
N PRO A 54 -12.28 -5.55 7.31
CA PRO A 54 -12.13 -6.02 8.69
C PRO A 54 -12.51 -7.49 8.92
N GLN A 55 -13.03 -8.20 7.90
CA GLN A 55 -13.57 -9.54 8.07
C GLN A 55 -12.52 -10.59 8.39
N GLY A 56 -11.27 -10.39 8.00
CA GLY A 56 -10.24 -11.38 8.22
C GLY A 56 -10.33 -12.61 7.30
N ALA A 57 -11.11 -12.52 6.21
CA ALA A 57 -11.21 -13.60 5.26
C ALA A 57 -9.92 -13.72 4.44
N PRO A 58 -9.53 -14.95 4.04
CA PRO A 58 -8.34 -15.10 3.21
C PRO A 58 -8.44 -14.28 1.92
N ALA A 59 -7.37 -13.57 1.57
CA ALA A 59 -7.27 -12.86 0.31
C ALA A 59 -6.66 -13.79 -0.73
N ASN A 60 -7.17 -13.73 -1.94
CA ASN A 60 -6.71 -14.60 -3.03
C ASN A 60 -5.61 -13.89 -3.83
N VAL A 61 -4.41 -13.83 -3.25
CA VAL A 61 -3.25 -13.16 -3.85
C VAL A 61 -2.24 -14.22 -4.27
N GLU A 62 -1.78 -14.14 -5.52
CA GLU A 62 -0.80 -15.08 -6.06
C GLU A 62 0.57 -14.85 -5.45
N GLY A 63 1.24 -15.92 -4.98
CA GLY A 63 2.61 -15.83 -4.50
C GLY A 63 3.01 -16.98 -3.60
N GLU A 64 4.32 -17.12 -3.41
CA GLU A 64 4.91 -18.07 -2.48
C GLU A 64 5.32 -17.39 -1.17
N ALA A 65 5.42 -16.07 -1.17
CA ALA A 65 5.67 -15.25 0.01
C ALA A 65 4.82 -14.00 -0.07
N PHE A 66 4.48 -13.43 1.08
CA PHE A 66 3.56 -12.31 1.12
C PHE A 66 4.09 -11.20 2.01
N VAL A 67 3.94 -9.96 1.52
CA VAL A 67 4.24 -8.74 2.29
C VAL A 67 2.94 -7.99 2.47
N GLN A 68 2.69 -7.54 3.70
CA GLN A 68 1.56 -6.67 3.99
C GLN A 68 2.09 -5.28 4.29
N ILE A 69 1.46 -4.26 3.70
CA ILE A 69 1.69 -2.88 4.09
C ILE A 69 0.40 -2.30 4.63
N ILE A 70 0.49 -1.64 5.78
CA ILE A 70 -0.61 -0.91 6.41
C ILE A 70 -0.17 0.53 6.54
N PHE A 71 -1.01 1.47 6.13
CA PHE A 71 -0.71 2.90 6.32
C PHE A 71 -1.96 3.68 6.66
N GLN A 72 -1.76 4.85 7.29
CA GLN A 72 -2.86 5.75 7.61
C GLN A 72 -2.96 6.82 6.54
N ALA A 73 -4.09 6.82 5.83
CA ALA A 73 -4.38 7.77 4.79
C ALA A 73 -5.88 7.70 4.48
N PHE A 74 -6.40 8.74 3.86
CA PHE A 74 -7.80 8.76 3.44
C PHE A 74 -7.92 8.25 2.01
N GLY A 75 -8.56 7.11 1.83
CA GLY A 75 -8.94 6.60 0.52
C GLY A 75 -10.35 7.04 0.12
N VAL A 76 -11.13 7.49 1.10
CA VAL A 76 -12.51 7.95 0.93
C VAL A 76 -12.70 9.22 1.76
N ASP A 77 -13.36 10.20 1.18
CA ASP A 77 -13.73 11.42 1.89
C ASP A 77 -15.15 11.27 2.42
N LEU A 78 -15.26 11.25 3.75
CA LEU A 78 -16.54 11.09 4.45
C LEU A 78 -17.06 12.41 5.05
N SER A 79 -16.46 13.55 4.70
CA SER A 79 -16.81 14.83 5.30
C SER A 79 -18.14 15.39 4.78
N GLY A 80 -18.61 14.94 3.62
CA GLY A 80 -19.88 15.38 3.03
C GLY A 80 -21.03 14.43 3.35
N GLU A 81 -22.18 14.68 2.74
CA GLU A 81 -23.37 13.83 2.92
C GLU A 81 -23.17 12.44 2.32
N GLU A 82 -22.42 12.34 1.24
CA GLU A 82 -22.13 11.07 0.58
C GLU A 82 -20.63 10.84 0.55
N PRO A 83 -20.18 9.57 0.68
CA PRO A 83 -18.77 9.25 0.53
C PRO A 83 -18.27 9.58 -0.86
N VAL A 84 -17.08 10.17 -0.96
CA VAL A 84 -16.42 10.47 -2.23
C VAL A 84 -15.09 9.72 -2.25
N GLU A 85 -14.89 8.87 -3.24
CA GLU A 85 -13.64 8.14 -3.36
C GLU A 85 -12.50 9.08 -3.73
N ILE A 86 -11.42 9.02 -2.94
CA ILE A 86 -10.20 9.76 -3.20
C ILE A 86 -9.28 8.91 -4.07
N TYR A 87 -9.07 7.65 -3.66
CA TYR A 87 -8.34 6.71 -4.49
C TYR A 87 -9.31 6.08 -5.49
N THR A 88 -9.11 6.39 -6.76
CA THR A 88 -9.98 5.91 -7.84
C THR A 88 -9.27 4.94 -8.78
N GLY A 89 -8.01 4.58 -8.48
CA GLY A 89 -7.24 3.64 -9.29
C GLY A 89 -7.64 2.18 -9.06
N PRO A 90 -6.97 1.27 -9.76
CA PRO A 90 -7.23 -0.15 -9.56
C PRO A 90 -6.91 -0.60 -8.14
N LYS A 91 -7.68 -1.57 -7.65
CA LYS A 91 -7.45 -2.18 -6.33
C LYS A 91 -6.72 -3.50 -6.44
N GLU A 92 -6.36 -3.89 -7.66
CA GLU A 92 -5.63 -5.11 -7.92
C GLU A 92 -4.73 -4.91 -9.13
N PHE A 93 -3.47 -5.34 -9.00
CA PHE A 93 -2.50 -5.33 -10.08
C PHE A 93 -1.90 -6.73 -10.17
N ARG A 94 -1.80 -7.28 -11.37
CA ARG A 94 -1.18 -8.60 -11.62
C ARG A 94 -0.06 -8.46 -12.64
N PRO A 95 1.02 -7.74 -12.29
CA PRO A 95 2.09 -7.48 -13.25
C PRO A 95 2.91 -8.71 -13.59
N ARG A 96 2.95 -9.70 -12.68
CA ARG A 96 3.76 -10.91 -12.82
C ARG A 96 5.21 -10.60 -13.19
N PHE A 97 5.78 -9.66 -12.48
CA PHE A 97 7.19 -9.32 -12.58
C PHE A 97 8.05 -10.46 -12.02
N PRO A 98 9.37 -10.44 -12.23
CA PRO A 98 10.21 -11.52 -11.68
C PRO A 98 10.04 -11.76 -10.19
N THR A 99 9.79 -10.73 -9.39
CA THR A 99 9.61 -10.87 -7.95
C THR A 99 8.19 -10.53 -7.51
N VAL A 100 7.63 -9.39 -7.93
CA VAL A 100 6.28 -8.98 -7.55
C VAL A 100 5.28 -9.58 -8.54
N LEU A 101 4.45 -10.50 -8.05
CA LEU A 101 3.45 -11.17 -8.89
C LEU A 101 2.11 -10.44 -8.87
N GLU A 102 1.67 -10.01 -7.69
CA GLU A 102 0.36 -9.38 -7.53
C GLU A 102 0.39 -8.37 -6.40
N VAL A 103 -0.38 -7.29 -6.54
CA VAL A 103 -0.57 -6.25 -5.53
C VAL A 103 -2.06 -6.01 -5.41
N GLU A 104 -2.62 -6.13 -4.20
CA GLU A 104 -4.06 -6.05 -4.00
C GLU A 104 -4.41 -5.30 -2.71
N GLU A 105 -5.42 -4.44 -2.78
CA GLU A 105 -5.95 -3.80 -1.59
C GLU A 105 -6.69 -4.82 -0.74
N LEU A 106 -6.38 -4.84 0.55
CA LEU A 106 -7.00 -5.77 1.51
C LEU A 106 -8.12 -5.11 2.31
N GLY A 107 -8.06 -3.81 2.47
CA GLY A 107 -9.11 -3.08 3.18
C GLY A 107 -8.81 -1.61 3.34
N ASP A 108 -9.86 -0.84 3.59
CA ASP A 108 -9.80 0.59 3.89
C ASP A 108 -10.87 0.86 4.93
N PHE A 109 -10.44 0.99 6.18
CA PHE A 109 -11.36 1.14 7.29
C PHE A 109 -10.85 2.21 8.25
N GLU A 110 -11.63 3.28 8.42
CA GLU A 110 -11.32 4.38 9.35
C GLU A 110 -9.92 4.97 9.09
N ALA A 111 -9.63 5.26 7.82
CA ALA A 111 -8.35 5.82 7.38
C ALA A 111 -7.14 4.90 7.65
N THR A 112 -7.39 3.61 7.88
CA THR A 112 -6.35 2.60 7.94
C THR A 112 -6.48 1.73 6.71
N ILE A 113 -5.49 1.80 5.83
CA ILE A 113 -5.52 1.12 4.53
C ILE A 113 -4.48 0.02 4.52
N SER A 114 -4.86 -1.15 4.04
CA SER A 114 -4.01 -2.33 3.99
C SER A 114 -3.92 -2.84 2.56
N TRP A 115 -2.70 -3.13 2.12
CA TRP A 115 -2.43 -3.74 0.81
C TRP A 115 -1.56 -4.96 0.99
N GLY A 116 -1.74 -5.95 0.12
CA GLY A 116 -0.94 -7.15 0.10
C GLY A 116 -0.14 -7.27 -1.17
N ILE A 117 1.07 -7.82 -1.07
CA ILE A 117 1.96 -8.04 -2.20
C ILE A 117 2.34 -9.51 -2.21
N GLY A 118 2.05 -10.21 -3.30
CA GLY A 118 2.45 -11.57 -3.52
C GLY A 118 3.77 -11.63 -4.26
N LEU A 119 4.72 -12.40 -3.74
CA LEU A 119 6.06 -12.52 -4.30
C LEU A 119 6.31 -13.92 -4.83
N SER A 120 7.13 -14.02 -5.87
CA SER A 120 7.54 -15.32 -6.43
C SER A 120 8.33 -16.15 -5.42
N SER A 121 9.05 -15.48 -4.53
CA SER A 121 9.76 -16.11 -3.43
C SER A 121 10.02 -15.07 -2.36
N ARG A 122 10.42 -15.54 -1.16
CA ARG A 122 10.77 -14.61 -0.10
C ARG A 122 12.05 -13.88 -0.50
N ALA A 123 11.96 -12.56 -0.63
CA ALA A 123 13.07 -11.71 -1.07
C ALA A 123 13.22 -10.55 -0.09
N CYS A 124 14.45 -10.08 0.06
CA CYS A 124 14.70 -8.87 0.83
C CYS A 124 14.10 -7.69 0.08
N PHE A 125 13.65 -6.70 0.83
CA PHE A 125 13.12 -5.47 0.21
C PHE A 125 13.56 -4.25 1.02
N VAL A 126 13.51 -3.10 0.37
CA VAL A 126 13.84 -1.82 0.97
C VAL A 126 12.60 -0.95 0.95
N VAL A 127 12.36 -0.24 2.05
CA VAL A 127 11.25 0.71 2.16
C VAL A 127 11.83 2.12 2.17
N ASP A 128 11.34 2.97 1.27
CA ASP A 128 11.69 4.39 1.23
C ASP A 128 10.40 5.19 1.41
N ALA A 129 10.31 5.93 2.50
CA ALA A 129 9.11 6.69 2.83
C ALA A 129 9.39 8.18 2.87
N THR A 130 8.51 8.94 2.21
CA THR A 130 8.52 10.41 2.23
C THR A 130 7.10 10.89 2.56
N PRO A 131 6.89 12.18 2.80
CA PRO A 131 5.52 12.67 3.05
C PRO A 131 4.54 12.40 1.92
N THR A 132 5.02 12.18 0.69
CA THR A 132 4.15 12.00 -0.48
C THR A 132 4.20 10.62 -1.08
N ARG A 133 5.04 9.69 -0.56
CA ARG A 133 5.07 8.33 -1.10
C ARG A 133 5.72 7.34 -0.15
N ILE A 134 5.33 6.09 -0.28
CA ILE A 134 6.02 4.95 0.32
C ILE A 134 6.34 4.01 -0.83
N THR A 135 7.62 3.73 -1.03
CA THR A 135 8.08 2.85 -2.11
C THR A 135 8.70 1.60 -1.51
N LEU A 136 8.27 0.43 -1.99
CA LEU A 136 8.89 -0.85 -1.67
C LEU A 136 9.68 -1.30 -2.89
N GLU A 137 10.96 -1.60 -2.70
CA GLU A 137 11.83 -2.08 -3.77
C GLU A 137 12.23 -3.51 -3.50
N PHE A 138 11.98 -4.37 -4.48
CA PHE A 138 12.27 -5.80 -4.42
C PHE A 138 13.30 -6.13 -5.49
N PRO A 139 14.60 -6.26 -5.13
CA PRO A 139 15.59 -6.67 -6.10
C PRO A 139 15.29 -8.07 -6.62
N SER A 140 15.46 -8.28 -7.91
CA SER A 140 15.27 -9.60 -8.48
C SER A 140 16.33 -10.56 -7.94
N ALA A 141 15.91 -11.75 -7.54
CA ALA A 141 16.82 -12.82 -7.23
C ALA A 141 17.37 -13.36 -8.55
N VAL A 142 18.67 -13.27 -8.71
CA VAL A 142 19.34 -13.76 -9.92
C VAL A 142 20.15 -14.99 -9.56
#